data_68f450a054cd55cb79258dcc8853eba4
#
_entry.id   68f450a054cd55cb79258dcc8853eba4
#
_cell.length_a   1.000
_cell.length_b   1.000
_cell.length_c   1.000
_cell.angle_alpha   90.00
_cell.angle_beta   90.00
_cell.angle_gamma   90.00
#
_symmetry.space_group_name_H-M   'P 1'
#
loop_
_entity.id
_entity.type
_entity.pdbx_description
1 polymer ?
#
loop_
_entity_poly.entity_id
_entity_poly.type
_entity_poly.pdbx_seq_one_letter_code
_entity_poly.pdbx_strand_id
1 'polypeptide(L)'
;PIVGRVPYRGFFDFDDARDLAASLRDRGFDTYVRPTAAFSTLGWLPDPILSPALQGDSVSVVETVIHEMTHTTFFSSGEVNFNESFANFVGYRGAVDFFCRGLADEDNCRRARDRWHDTRVFGRFFQSTLEEFRELYGRSLPDSVMENRKRALNEATRARDDAVAMLEDF
;
A
#
# COMPACT_ATOMS: atom_id res chain seq x y z
N PRO A 1 -2.69 23.58 -2.05
CA PRO A 1 -2.88 22.38 -1.21
C PRO A 1 -1.56 21.98 -0.55
N ILE A 2 -1.60 21.68 0.73
CA ILE A 2 -0.39 21.36 1.53
C ILE A 2 0.25 20.04 1.07
N VAL A 3 -0.57 19.10 0.62
CA VAL A 3 -0.15 17.73 0.24
C VAL A 3 0.24 17.60 -1.24
N GLY A 4 0.08 18.64 -2.04
CA GLY A 4 0.30 18.54 -3.49
C GLY A 4 -0.82 17.75 -4.20
N ARG A 5 -0.47 17.08 -5.31
CA ARG A 5 -1.42 16.31 -6.13
C ARG A 5 -1.29 14.82 -5.79
N VAL A 6 -2.32 14.25 -5.18
CA VAL A 6 -2.36 12.82 -4.84
C VAL A 6 -3.19 12.03 -5.86
N PRO A 7 -2.82 10.78 -6.18
CA PRO A 7 -3.51 9.96 -7.18
C PRO A 7 -4.76 9.23 -6.64
N TYR A 8 -5.24 9.59 -5.46
CA TYR A 8 -6.40 8.96 -4.81
C TYR A 8 -7.33 10.00 -4.19
N ARG A 9 -8.55 9.58 -3.87
CA ARG A 9 -9.53 10.34 -3.09
C ARG A 9 -10.02 9.53 -1.93
N GLY A 10 -10.08 10.15 -0.74
CA GLY A 10 -10.66 9.58 0.47
C GLY A 10 -12.10 10.05 0.67
N PHE A 11 -12.93 9.15 1.21
CA PHE A 11 -14.31 9.40 1.59
C PHE A 11 -14.55 8.80 2.96
N PHE A 12 -15.41 9.42 3.75
CA PHE A 12 -15.90 8.85 5.01
C PHE A 12 -17.10 7.93 4.81
N ASP A 13 -17.83 8.14 3.71
CA ASP A 13 -18.94 7.30 3.30
C ASP A 13 -18.52 6.40 2.13
N PHE A 14 -18.87 5.11 2.24
CA PHE A 14 -18.48 4.12 1.23
C PHE A 14 -19.33 4.25 -0.06
N ASP A 15 -20.58 4.67 0.06
CA ASP A 15 -21.46 4.85 -1.09
C ASP A 15 -21.00 6.04 -1.94
N ASP A 16 -20.57 7.15 -1.32
CA ASP A 16 -19.96 8.28 -2.03
C ASP A 16 -18.72 7.85 -2.82
N ALA A 17 -17.89 6.98 -2.25
CA ALA A 17 -16.72 6.44 -2.93
C ALA A 17 -17.10 5.57 -4.14
N ARG A 18 -18.16 4.76 -3.99
CA ARG A 18 -18.68 3.90 -5.07
C ARG A 18 -19.31 4.71 -6.20
N ASP A 19 -20.05 5.75 -5.88
CA ASP A 19 -20.69 6.62 -6.86
C ASP A 19 -19.65 7.37 -7.70
N LEU A 20 -18.60 7.91 -7.07
CA LEU A 20 -17.49 8.48 -7.82
C LEU A 20 -16.80 7.43 -8.71
N ALA A 21 -16.55 6.22 -8.18
CA ALA A 21 -15.93 5.16 -8.94
C ALA A 21 -16.78 4.73 -10.15
N ALA A 22 -18.11 4.67 -10.00
CA ALA A 22 -19.03 4.39 -11.10
C ALA A 22 -18.94 5.49 -12.18
N SER A 23 -19.03 6.75 -11.79
CA SER A 23 -18.92 7.90 -12.70
C SER A 23 -17.58 7.92 -13.47
N LEU A 24 -16.48 7.51 -12.83
CA LEU A 24 -15.19 7.42 -13.49
C LEU A 24 -15.12 6.24 -14.46
N ARG A 25 -15.71 5.09 -14.13
CA ARG A 25 -15.81 3.95 -15.06
C ARG A 25 -16.62 4.30 -16.31
N ASP A 26 -17.74 5.01 -16.16
CA ASP A 26 -18.55 5.48 -17.30
C ASP A 26 -17.77 6.39 -18.24
N ARG A 27 -16.71 7.03 -17.74
CA ARG A 27 -15.77 7.85 -18.51
C ARG A 27 -14.57 7.07 -19.05
N GLY A 28 -14.54 5.74 -18.88
CA GLY A 28 -13.48 4.86 -19.37
C GLY A 28 -12.23 4.74 -18.47
N PHE A 29 -12.32 5.17 -17.20
CA PHE A 29 -11.22 4.99 -16.25
C PHE A 29 -11.35 3.68 -15.48
N ASP A 30 -10.23 3.01 -15.25
CA ASP A 30 -10.17 1.93 -14.27
C ASP A 30 -10.22 2.51 -12.86
N THR A 31 -11.00 1.88 -11.98
CA THR A 31 -11.18 2.34 -10.60
C THR A 31 -11.00 1.22 -9.61
N TYR A 32 -10.39 1.53 -8.47
CA TYR A 32 -10.26 0.63 -7.34
C TYR A 32 -10.72 1.33 -6.06
N VAL A 33 -11.67 0.74 -5.35
CA VAL A 33 -12.20 1.24 -4.07
C VAL A 33 -11.85 0.24 -2.99
N ARG A 34 -11.22 0.73 -1.92
CA ARG A 34 -10.87 -0.09 -0.75
C ARG A 34 -11.05 0.70 0.55
N PRO A 35 -11.34 0.03 1.66
CA PRO A 35 -11.24 0.68 2.97
C PRO A 35 -9.78 1.08 3.26
N THR A 36 -9.60 2.14 4.04
CA THR A 36 -8.29 2.51 4.59
C THR A 36 -8.21 2.11 6.05
N ALA A 37 -7.05 1.61 6.47
CA ALA A 37 -6.81 1.25 7.87
C ALA A 37 -6.37 2.46 8.71
N ALA A 38 -5.73 3.45 8.08
CA ALA A 38 -5.22 4.64 8.74
C ALA A 38 -5.23 5.83 7.77
N PHE A 39 -5.12 7.04 8.32
CA PHE A 39 -4.82 8.26 7.59
C PHE A 39 -4.02 9.20 8.50
N SER A 40 -3.23 10.08 7.91
CA SER A 40 -2.52 11.12 8.64
C SER A 40 -2.94 12.50 8.16
N THR A 41 -3.14 13.42 9.11
CA THR A 41 -3.31 14.85 8.84
C THR A 41 -1.99 15.61 8.85
N LEU A 42 -0.86 14.91 8.80
CA LEU A 42 0.48 15.48 8.88
C LEU A 42 0.72 16.28 10.16
N GLY A 43 0.09 15.87 11.26
CA GLY A 43 0.22 16.53 12.56
C GLY A 43 -0.62 17.81 12.73
N TRP A 44 -1.50 18.15 11.77
CA TRP A 44 -2.38 19.32 11.88
C TRP A 44 -3.57 19.08 12.83
N LEU A 45 -3.99 17.82 12.98
CA LEU A 45 -5.02 17.39 13.90
C LEU A 45 -4.56 16.13 14.65
N PRO A 46 -5.13 15.80 15.82
CA PRO A 46 -4.93 14.51 16.45
C PRO A 46 -5.48 13.41 15.52
N ASP A 47 -4.60 12.61 14.93
CA ASP A 47 -5.01 11.52 14.05
C ASP A 47 -5.52 10.34 14.89
N PRO A 48 -6.79 9.90 14.73
CA PRO A 48 -7.30 8.77 15.45
C PRO A 48 -6.74 7.46 14.89
N ILE A 49 -6.48 6.51 15.78
CA ILE A 49 -6.25 5.12 15.35
C ILE A 49 -7.63 4.54 15.01
N LEU A 50 -7.82 4.22 13.74
CA LEU A 50 -9.07 3.65 13.25
C LEU A 50 -9.21 2.18 13.64
N SER A 51 -10.45 1.72 13.89
CA SER A 51 -10.73 0.33 14.21
C SER A 51 -10.13 -0.69 13.22
N PRO A 52 -10.10 -0.45 11.90
CA PRO A 52 -9.43 -1.36 10.97
C PRO A 52 -7.93 -1.51 11.20
N ALA A 53 -7.24 -0.46 11.68
CA ALA A 53 -5.82 -0.56 12.01
C ALA A 53 -5.54 -1.52 13.19
N LEU A 54 -6.51 -1.67 14.10
CA LEU A 54 -6.41 -2.54 15.28
C LEU A 54 -6.81 -3.99 15.00
N GLN A 55 -7.29 -4.31 13.79
CA GLN A 55 -7.67 -5.68 13.42
C GLN A 55 -6.45 -6.55 13.01
N GLY A 56 -5.30 -5.93 12.79
CA GLY A 56 -4.06 -6.62 12.52
C GLY A 56 -3.43 -7.26 13.77
N ASP A 57 -2.37 -8.03 13.54
CA ASP A 57 -1.52 -8.49 14.63
C ASP A 57 -0.71 -7.33 15.26
N SER A 58 -0.07 -7.58 16.40
CA SER A 58 0.69 -6.57 17.13
C SER A 58 1.78 -5.91 16.29
N VAL A 59 2.41 -6.67 15.38
CA VAL A 59 3.46 -6.16 14.50
C VAL A 59 2.88 -5.17 13.50
N SER A 60 1.77 -5.52 12.83
CA SER A 60 1.14 -4.63 11.86
C SER A 60 0.58 -3.35 12.50
N VAL A 61 0.09 -3.44 13.74
CA VAL A 61 -0.33 -2.25 14.48
C VAL A 61 0.85 -1.31 14.73
N VAL A 62 1.97 -1.83 15.22
CA VAL A 62 3.18 -1.03 15.48
C VAL A 62 3.75 -0.45 14.18
N GLU A 63 3.80 -1.24 13.11
CA GLU A 63 4.22 -0.77 11.78
C GLU A 63 3.37 0.40 11.30
N THR A 64 2.04 0.28 11.39
CA THR A 64 1.10 1.33 10.97
C THR A 64 1.28 2.60 11.80
N VAL A 65 1.36 2.48 13.13
CA VAL A 65 1.54 3.64 14.01
C VAL A 65 2.85 4.37 13.70
N ILE A 66 3.96 3.65 13.54
CA ILE A 66 5.25 4.25 13.21
C ILE A 66 5.23 4.87 11.81
N HIS A 67 4.56 4.24 10.84
CA HIS A 67 4.36 4.79 9.50
C HIS A 67 3.66 6.15 9.55
N GLU A 68 2.50 6.23 10.21
CA GLU A 68 1.76 7.49 10.34
C GLU A 68 2.53 8.57 11.12
N MET A 69 3.22 8.17 12.19
CA MET A 69 4.11 9.09 12.92
C MET A 69 5.24 9.63 12.05
N THR A 70 5.71 8.85 11.08
CA THR A 70 6.74 9.31 10.15
C THR A 70 6.25 10.47 9.31
N HIS A 71 5.00 10.44 8.84
CA HIS A 71 4.40 11.53 8.08
C HIS A 71 4.28 12.83 8.89
N THR A 72 4.11 12.75 10.21
CA THR A 72 4.08 13.93 11.07
C THR A 72 5.47 14.50 11.35
N THR A 73 6.52 13.67 11.22
CA THR A 73 7.91 14.04 11.50
C THR A 73 8.64 14.53 10.26
N PHE A 74 8.36 13.90 9.12
CA PHE A 74 9.00 14.22 7.86
C PHE A 74 8.00 14.12 6.71
N PHE A 75 7.90 15.16 5.90
CA PHE A 75 7.06 15.20 4.71
C PHE A 75 7.70 16.08 3.64
N SER A 76 7.92 15.52 2.43
CA SER A 76 8.38 16.22 1.24
C SER A 76 7.20 16.57 0.35
N SER A 77 6.90 17.86 0.18
CA SER A 77 5.74 18.32 -0.59
C SER A 77 5.85 17.94 -2.06
N GLY A 78 4.80 17.31 -2.60
CA GLY A 78 4.73 16.86 -3.99
C GLY A 78 5.37 15.48 -4.25
N GLU A 79 6.10 14.92 -3.30
CA GLU A 79 6.84 13.66 -3.44
C GLU A 79 6.11 12.48 -2.77
N VAL A 80 4.85 12.23 -3.18
CA VAL A 80 3.99 11.21 -2.53
C VAL A 80 4.67 9.85 -2.49
N ASN A 81 5.22 9.37 -3.61
CA ASN A 81 5.86 8.06 -3.68
C ASN A 81 7.06 7.93 -2.74
N PHE A 82 7.84 9.00 -2.60
CA PHE A 82 8.95 9.04 -1.66
C PHE A 82 8.45 9.01 -0.22
N ASN A 83 7.47 9.85 0.12
CA ASN A 83 6.91 9.93 1.47
C ASN A 83 6.37 8.58 1.94
N GLU A 84 5.56 7.90 1.10
CA GLU A 84 5.01 6.59 1.40
C GLU A 84 6.11 5.52 1.52
N SER A 85 7.07 5.51 0.60
CA SER A 85 8.18 4.54 0.65
C SER A 85 9.05 4.74 1.89
N PHE A 86 9.31 5.99 2.27
CA PHE A 86 10.07 6.33 3.46
C PHE A 86 9.32 5.96 4.73
N ALA A 87 8.02 6.29 4.82
CA ALA A 87 7.19 5.93 5.96
C ALA A 87 7.06 4.39 6.12
N ASN A 88 6.89 3.66 5.02
CA ASN A 88 6.91 2.19 5.03
C ASN A 88 8.25 1.65 5.56
N PHE A 89 9.37 2.15 5.03
CA PHE A 89 10.70 1.74 5.50
C PHE A 89 10.88 1.97 7.01
N VAL A 90 10.49 3.16 7.50
CA VAL A 90 10.59 3.51 8.92
C VAL A 90 9.65 2.66 9.76
N GLY A 91 8.42 2.39 9.28
CA GLY A 91 7.44 1.54 9.94
C GLY A 91 7.96 0.12 10.14
N TYR A 92 8.40 -0.56 9.08
CA TYR A 92 8.95 -1.92 9.17
C TYR A 92 10.21 -1.99 10.03
N ARG A 93 11.15 -1.08 9.83
CA ARG A 93 12.39 -1.07 10.65
C ARG A 93 12.14 -0.70 12.09
N GLY A 94 11.23 0.23 12.33
CA GLY A 94 10.81 0.63 13.67
C GLY A 94 10.13 -0.50 14.43
N ALA A 95 9.28 -1.28 13.79
CA ALA A 95 8.67 -2.46 14.42
C ALA A 95 9.72 -3.51 14.80
N VAL A 96 10.71 -3.78 13.94
CA VAL A 96 11.84 -4.66 14.29
C VAL A 96 12.56 -4.15 15.54
N ASP A 97 12.91 -2.86 15.58
CA ASP A 97 13.62 -2.30 16.74
C ASP A 97 12.74 -2.31 18.01
N PHE A 98 11.44 -2.03 17.88
CA PHE A 98 10.49 -2.02 18.98
C PHE A 98 10.36 -3.40 19.65
N PHE A 99 10.16 -4.46 18.88
CA PHE A 99 10.00 -5.79 19.43
C PHE A 99 11.31 -6.46 19.79
N CYS A 100 12.38 -6.27 19.02
CA CYS A 100 13.64 -6.96 19.24
C CYS A 100 14.50 -6.30 20.34
N ARG A 101 14.42 -5.00 20.49
CA ARG A 101 15.26 -4.25 21.47
C ARG A 101 14.42 -3.61 22.56
N GLY A 102 13.27 -3.04 22.20
CA GLY A 102 12.41 -2.31 23.14
C GLY A 102 11.73 -3.24 24.12
N LEU A 103 10.96 -4.22 23.64
CA LEU A 103 10.21 -5.16 24.45
C LEU A 103 10.93 -6.48 24.70
N ALA A 104 11.96 -6.81 23.93
CA ALA A 104 12.62 -8.11 23.90
C ALA A 104 11.61 -9.30 23.74
N ASP A 105 10.59 -9.08 22.90
CA ASP A 105 9.56 -10.06 22.53
C ASP A 105 10.04 -10.88 21.33
N GLU A 106 10.57 -12.06 21.58
CA GLU A 106 11.22 -12.91 20.56
C GLU A 106 10.27 -13.30 19.42
N ASP A 107 9.01 -13.61 19.73
CA ASP A 107 8.04 -14.05 18.72
C ASP A 107 7.64 -12.89 17.77
N ASN A 108 7.29 -11.74 18.32
CA ASN A 108 6.98 -10.59 17.50
C ASN A 108 8.25 -9.97 16.85
N CYS A 109 9.42 -10.12 17.47
CA CYS A 109 10.69 -9.74 16.83
C CYS A 109 10.94 -10.57 15.56
N ARG A 110 10.73 -11.90 15.62
CA ARG A 110 10.86 -12.79 14.45
C ARG A 110 9.86 -12.38 13.37
N ARG A 111 8.56 -12.27 13.71
CA ARG A 111 7.52 -11.82 12.77
C ARG A 111 7.84 -10.48 12.10
N ALA A 112 8.32 -9.50 12.85
CA ALA A 112 8.69 -8.21 12.28
C ALA A 112 9.85 -8.31 11.29
N ARG A 113 10.85 -9.17 11.57
CA ARG A 113 11.96 -9.44 10.65
C ARG A 113 11.49 -10.14 9.38
N ASP A 114 10.62 -11.14 9.51
CA ASP A 114 10.08 -11.90 8.38
C ASP A 114 9.27 -10.97 7.48
N ARG A 115 8.35 -10.16 8.03
CA ARG A 115 7.61 -9.15 7.27
C ARG A 115 8.51 -8.13 6.55
N TRP A 116 9.57 -7.69 7.19
CA TRP A 116 10.56 -6.82 6.53
C TRP A 116 11.26 -7.54 5.38
N HIS A 117 11.62 -8.82 5.56
CA HIS A 117 12.19 -9.64 4.51
C HIS A 117 11.23 -9.77 3.33
N ASP A 118 10.00 -10.20 3.59
CA ASP A 118 8.94 -10.43 2.61
C ASP A 118 8.64 -9.17 1.80
N THR A 119 8.51 -8.04 2.46
CA THR A 119 8.31 -6.74 1.79
C THR A 119 9.41 -6.45 0.77
N ARG A 120 10.66 -6.84 1.04
CA ARG A 120 11.77 -6.67 0.10
C ARG A 120 11.72 -7.65 -1.08
N VAL A 121 11.25 -8.87 -0.85
CA VAL A 121 11.05 -9.89 -1.90
C VAL A 121 9.90 -9.45 -2.80
N PHE A 122 8.74 -9.13 -2.21
CA PHE A 122 7.57 -8.62 -2.94
C PHE A 122 7.83 -7.31 -3.67
N GLY A 123 8.66 -6.43 -3.12
CA GLY A 123 9.02 -5.15 -3.77
C GLY A 123 9.62 -5.34 -5.17
N ARG A 124 10.45 -6.36 -5.36
CA ARG A 124 11.02 -6.69 -6.68
C ARG A 124 9.97 -7.24 -7.64
N PHE A 125 9.08 -8.10 -7.15
CA PHE A 125 7.95 -8.62 -7.91
C PHE A 125 7.00 -7.49 -8.37
N PHE A 126 6.62 -6.60 -7.46
CA PHE A 126 5.78 -5.46 -7.79
C PHE A 126 6.42 -4.49 -8.78
N GLN A 127 7.73 -4.28 -8.68
CA GLN A 127 8.45 -3.42 -9.62
C GLN A 127 8.34 -3.96 -11.05
N SER A 128 8.61 -5.26 -11.27
CA SER A 128 8.49 -5.86 -12.60
C SER A 128 7.06 -5.83 -13.13
N THR A 129 6.07 -6.09 -12.26
CA THR A 129 4.66 -6.02 -12.61
C THR A 129 4.23 -4.61 -13.01
N LEU A 130 4.67 -3.58 -12.28
CA LEU A 130 4.38 -2.19 -12.61
C LEU A 130 4.99 -1.77 -13.95
N GLU A 131 6.17 -2.27 -14.30
CA GLU A 131 6.78 -2.01 -15.60
C GLU A 131 5.94 -2.61 -16.73
N GLU A 132 5.45 -3.85 -16.59
CA GLU A 132 4.56 -4.50 -17.56
C GLU A 132 3.24 -3.72 -17.74
N PHE A 133 2.64 -3.24 -16.66
CA PHE A 133 1.44 -2.39 -16.73
C PHE A 133 1.73 -1.03 -17.39
N ARG A 134 2.85 -0.38 -17.06
CA ARG A 134 3.24 0.89 -17.70
C ARG A 134 3.43 0.74 -19.20
N GLU A 135 4.06 -0.34 -19.63
CA GLU A 135 4.19 -0.64 -21.07
C GLU A 135 2.81 -0.86 -21.72
N LEU A 136 1.92 -1.60 -21.05
CA LEU A 136 0.59 -1.88 -21.57
C LEU A 136 -0.21 -0.58 -21.75
N TYR A 137 -0.29 0.26 -20.71
CA TYR A 137 -1.04 1.52 -20.75
C TYR A 137 -0.36 2.60 -21.61
N GLY A 138 0.94 2.51 -21.86
CA GLY A 138 1.68 3.37 -22.79
C GLY A 138 1.39 3.09 -24.27
N ARG A 139 0.72 1.97 -24.58
CA ARG A 139 0.39 1.59 -25.97
C ARG A 139 -0.99 2.12 -26.37
N SER A 140 -1.06 2.73 -27.54
CA SER A 140 -2.34 3.08 -28.17
C SER A 140 -2.94 1.84 -28.84
N LEU A 141 -3.82 1.14 -28.12
CA LEU A 141 -4.46 -0.10 -28.58
C LEU A 141 -5.99 0.09 -28.66
N PRO A 142 -6.69 -0.64 -29.56
CA PRO A 142 -8.14 -0.70 -29.52
C PRO A 142 -8.64 -1.24 -28.18
N ASP A 143 -9.78 -0.73 -27.69
CA ASP A 143 -10.30 -1.04 -26.34
C ASP A 143 -10.45 -2.54 -26.08
N SER A 144 -10.95 -3.30 -27.06
CA SER A 144 -11.09 -4.76 -26.93
C SER A 144 -9.76 -5.50 -26.76
N VAL A 145 -8.71 -5.01 -27.43
CA VAL A 145 -7.34 -5.56 -27.32
C VAL A 145 -6.74 -5.18 -25.97
N MET A 146 -6.96 -3.94 -25.54
CA MET A 146 -6.52 -3.43 -24.24
C MET A 146 -7.13 -4.27 -23.11
N GLU A 147 -8.45 -4.48 -23.11
CA GLU A 147 -9.16 -5.26 -22.09
C GLU A 147 -8.69 -6.72 -22.02
N ASN A 148 -8.48 -7.36 -23.18
CA ASN A 148 -7.96 -8.72 -23.20
C ASN A 148 -6.54 -8.81 -22.63
N ARG A 149 -5.67 -7.83 -22.92
CA ARG A 149 -4.30 -7.78 -22.38
C ARG A 149 -4.27 -7.47 -20.90
N LYS A 150 -5.13 -6.56 -20.41
CA LYS A 150 -5.28 -6.29 -18.97
C LYS A 150 -5.68 -7.57 -18.23
N ARG A 151 -6.65 -8.33 -18.76
CA ARG A 151 -7.09 -9.59 -18.16
C ARG A 151 -5.94 -10.60 -18.10
N ALA A 152 -5.26 -10.83 -19.21
CA ALA A 152 -4.14 -11.76 -19.26
C ALA A 152 -3.00 -11.36 -18.30
N LEU A 153 -2.68 -10.07 -18.20
CA LEU A 153 -1.65 -9.57 -17.28
C LEU A 153 -2.07 -9.74 -15.82
N ASN A 154 -3.34 -9.47 -15.49
CA ASN A 154 -3.88 -9.69 -14.14
C ASN A 154 -3.84 -11.18 -13.74
N GLU A 155 -4.20 -12.08 -14.65
CA GLU A 155 -4.13 -13.53 -14.42
C GLU A 155 -2.68 -14.00 -14.20
N ALA A 156 -1.75 -13.55 -15.04
CA ALA A 156 -0.33 -13.87 -14.90
C ALA A 156 0.27 -13.29 -13.59
N THR A 157 -0.18 -12.10 -13.18
CA THR A 157 0.25 -11.47 -11.92
C THR A 157 -0.23 -12.28 -10.73
N ARG A 158 -1.50 -12.70 -10.71
CA ARG A 158 -2.04 -13.55 -9.62
C ARG A 158 -1.31 -14.88 -9.53
N ALA A 159 -1.08 -15.55 -10.66
CA ALA A 159 -0.35 -16.82 -10.67
C ALA A 159 1.09 -16.68 -10.12
N ARG A 160 1.76 -15.54 -10.38
CA ARG A 160 3.08 -15.24 -9.82
C ARG A 160 3.03 -14.92 -8.33
N ASP A 161 2.01 -14.20 -7.88
CA ASP A 161 1.77 -13.87 -6.46
C ASP A 161 1.52 -15.15 -5.66
N ASP A 162 0.66 -16.05 -6.16
CA ASP A 162 0.40 -17.35 -5.56
C ASP A 162 1.68 -18.21 -5.48
N ALA A 163 2.52 -18.18 -6.52
CA ALA A 163 3.78 -18.93 -6.55
C ALA A 163 4.81 -18.37 -5.54
N VAL A 164 4.86 -17.06 -5.34
CA VAL A 164 5.73 -16.43 -4.31
C VAL A 164 5.24 -16.81 -2.92
N ALA A 165 3.94 -16.73 -2.66
CA ALA A 165 3.35 -17.14 -1.37
C ALA A 165 3.66 -18.60 -1.02
N MET A 166 3.63 -19.51 -2.02
CA MET A 166 3.99 -20.93 -1.81
C MET A 166 5.47 -21.14 -1.46
N LEU A 167 6.37 -20.25 -1.88
CA LEU A 167 7.81 -20.37 -1.57
C LEU A 167 8.16 -19.88 -0.16
N GLU A 168 7.27 -19.14 0.49
CA GLU A 168 7.45 -18.62 1.85
C GLU A 168 6.99 -19.63 2.94
N ASP A 169 6.23 -20.67 2.56
CA ASP A 169 5.79 -21.76 3.45
C ASP A 169 6.84 -22.89 3.60
N PHE A 170 8.02 -22.74 2.97
CA PHE A 170 9.17 -23.66 3.06
C PHE A 170 10.37 -23.01 3.75
#